data_2e49b9544c4ae36c862b17343f5626dd
#
_entry.id   2e49b9544c4ae36c862b17343f5626dd
#
_cell.length_a   1.000
_cell.length_b   1.000
_cell.length_c   1.000
_cell.angle_alpha   90.00
_cell.angle_beta   90.00
_cell.angle_gamma   90.00
#
_symmetry.space_group_name_H-M   'P 1'
#
loop_
_entity.id
_entity.type
_entity.pdbx_description
1 polymer ?
#
loop_
_entity_poly.entity_id
_entity_poly.type
_entity_poly.pdbx_seq_one_letter_code
_entity_poly.pdbx_strand_id
1 'polypeptide(L)'
;VIINYKAYLNKDDLVKVFDMTELSKDRQRAQSSKIMKSVRKFYKEETGTAWEDTFVYRNVNQNVIPTEYFLKCCPEARKSFKRS
;
A
#
# COMPACT_ATOMS: atom_id res chain seq x y z
N VAL A 1 3.46 10.39 -10.81
CA VAL A 1 2.24 9.87 -11.44
C VAL A 1 1.08 9.99 -10.47
N ILE A 2 -0.03 10.56 -10.93
CA ILE A 2 -1.23 10.71 -10.11
C ILE A 2 -2.17 9.55 -10.43
N ILE A 3 -2.63 8.86 -9.40
CA ILE A 3 -3.59 7.76 -9.55
C ILE A 3 -4.89 8.09 -8.82
N ASN A 4 -5.97 7.44 -9.24
CA ASN A 4 -7.26 7.61 -8.55
C ASN A 4 -7.21 6.98 -7.17
N TYR A 5 -7.83 7.64 -6.19
CA TYR A 5 -7.90 7.10 -4.84
C TYR A 5 -8.67 5.77 -4.83
N LYS A 6 -8.11 4.80 -4.13
CA LYS A 6 -8.73 3.49 -3.92
C LYS A 6 -8.67 3.17 -2.43
N ALA A 7 -9.61 2.38 -1.94
CA ALA A 7 -9.60 1.95 -0.54
C ALA A 7 -8.41 1.04 -0.23
N TYR A 8 -7.94 0.27 -1.21
CA TYR A 8 -6.83 -0.67 -1.05
C TYR A 8 -5.85 -0.53 -2.20
N LEU A 9 -4.56 -0.68 -1.91
CA LEU A 9 -3.48 -0.54 -2.90
C LEU A 9 -2.75 -1.86 -3.08
N ASN A 10 -2.48 -2.22 -4.34
CA ASN A 10 -1.64 -3.37 -4.67
C ASN A 10 -0.21 -2.90 -5.00
N LYS A 11 0.65 -3.85 -5.38
CA LYS A 11 2.05 -3.54 -5.70
C LYS A 11 2.18 -2.62 -6.92
N ASP A 12 1.33 -2.80 -7.93
CA ASP A 12 1.35 -1.95 -9.12
C ASP A 12 1.01 -0.51 -8.76
N ASP A 13 0.06 -0.30 -7.85
CA ASP A 13 -0.29 1.03 -7.37
C ASP A 13 0.90 1.69 -6.67
N LEU A 14 1.64 0.93 -5.84
CA LEU A 14 2.82 1.46 -5.16
C LEU A 14 3.92 1.83 -6.13
N VAL A 15 4.11 1.05 -7.19
CA VAL A 15 5.08 1.37 -8.24
C VAL A 15 4.74 2.73 -8.87
N LYS A 16 3.46 2.99 -9.12
CA LYS A 16 3.00 4.26 -9.69
C LYS A 16 3.16 5.41 -8.70
N VAL A 17 2.77 5.21 -7.44
CA VAL A 17 2.84 6.24 -6.41
C VAL A 17 4.28 6.72 -6.19
N PHE A 18 5.24 5.79 -6.14
CA PHE A 18 6.64 6.11 -5.90
C PHE A 18 7.47 6.23 -7.18
N ASP A 19 6.80 6.20 -8.33
CA ASP A 19 7.45 6.36 -9.64
C ASP A 19 8.62 5.40 -9.84
N MET A 20 8.39 4.13 -9.54
CA MET A 20 9.41 3.09 -9.62
C MET A 20 9.45 2.38 -10.98
N THR A 21 8.86 2.99 -12.01
CA THR A 21 8.74 2.32 -13.33
C THR A 21 10.08 2.03 -13.99
N GLU A 22 11.13 2.78 -13.65
CA GLU A 22 12.47 2.56 -14.21
C GLU A 22 13.25 1.45 -13.53
N LEU A 23 12.77 0.98 -12.38
CA LEU A 23 13.43 -0.12 -11.69
C LEU A 23 13.09 -1.45 -12.36
N SER A 24 14.00 -2.43 -12.22
CA SER A 24 13.71 -3.79 -12.66
C SER A 24 12.50 -4.36 -11.93
N LYS A 25 11.86 -5.36 -12.52
CA LYS A 25 10.69 -6.02 -11.90
C LYS A 25 11.01 -6.57 -10.51
N ASP A 26 12.20 -7.15 -10.34
CA ASP A 26 12.62 -7.68 -9.05
C ASP A 26 12.75 -6.58 -8.00
N ARG A 27 13.32 -5.44 -8.38
CA ARG A 27 13.45 -4.29 -7.47
C ARG A 27 12.09 -3.67 -7.14
N GLN A 28 11.21 -3.55 -8.14
CA GLN A 28 9.85 -3.06 -7.91
C GLN A 28 9.14 -3.93 -6.88
N ARG A 29 9.25 -5.26 -7.03
CA ARG A 29 8.63 -6.22 -6.12
C ARG A 29 9.22 -6.13 -4.72
N ALA A 30 10.55 -6.06 -4.62
CA ALA A 30 11.21 -5.96 -3.33
C ALA A 30 10.83 -4.69 -2.58
N GLN A 31 10.85 -3.55 -3.25
CA GLN A 31 10.49 -2.27 -2.63
C GLN A 31 9.02 -2.24 -2.23
N SER A 32 8.13 -2.72 -3.09
CA SER A 32 6.70 -2.77 -2.79
C SER A 32 6.40 -3.67 -1.59
N SER A 33 7.06 -4.83 -1.52
CA SER A 33 6.90 -5.75 -0.39
C SER A 33 7.35 -5.12 0.91
N LYS A 34 8.45 -4.38 0.87
CA LYS A 34 8.98 -3.69 2.05
C LYS A 34 8.00 -2.63 2.56
N ILE A 35 7.42 -1.87 1.65
CA ILE A 35 6.41 -0.86 1.99
C ILE A 35 5.18 -1.52 2.59
N MET A 36 4.70 -2.59 1.97
CA MET A 36 3.53 -3.32 2.47
C MET A 36 3.74 -3.86 3.87
N LYS A 37 4.92 -4.41 4.15
CA LYS A 37 5.27 -4.89 5.49
C LYS A 37 5.18 -3.78 6.52
N SER A 38 5.71 -2.60 6.19
CA SER A 38 5.69 -1.45 7.10
C SER A 38 4.25 -1.00 7.38
N VAL A 39 3.40 -0.97 6.37
CA VAL A 39 2.01 -0.58 6.53
C VAL A 39 1.25 -1.59 7.37
N ARG A 40 1.48 -2.89 7.16
CA ARG A 40 0.85 -3.94 7.96
C ARG A 40 1.24 -3.87 9.42
N LYS A 41 2.51 -3.59 9.68
CA LYS A 41 3.01 -3.40 11.05
C LYS A 41 2.32 -2.21 11.71
N PHE A 42 2.24 -1.11 10.99
CA PHE A 42 1.57 0.10 11.49
C PHE A 42 0.10 -0.17 11.78
N TYR A 43 -0.58 -0.88 10.88
CA TYR A 43 -1.99 -1.26 11.06
C TYR A 43 -2.18 -2.02 12.36
N LYS A 44 -1.33 -3.02 12.62
CA LYS A 44 -1.42 -3.80 13.86
C LYS A 44 -1.19 -2.94 15.09
N GLU A 45 -0.23 -2.03 15.03
CA GLU A 45 0.05 -1.12 16.15
C GLU A 45 -1.12 -0.19 16.45
N GLU A 46 -1.81 0.27 15.40
CA GLU A 46 -2.92 1.21 15.56
C GLU A 46 -4.24 0.54 15.93
N THR A 47 -4.52 -0.64 15.41
CA THR A 47 -5.80 -1.31 15.61
C THR A 47 -5.75 -2.46 16.62
N GLY A 48 -4.56 -2.95 16.92
CA GLY A 48 -4.39 -4.14 17.77
C GLY A 48 -4.65 -5.45 17.03
N THR A 49 -5.03 -5.41 15.75
CA THR A 49 -5.34 -6.58 14.93
C THR A 49 -4.38 -6.65 13.75
N ALA A 50 -3.77 -7.81 13.52
CA ALA A 50 -2.91 -8.00 12.36
C ALA A 50 -3.72 -7.87 11.07
N TRP A 51 -3.16 -7.20 10.07
CA TRP A 51 -3.83 -7.06 8.77
C TRP A 51 -4.17 -8.42 8.17
N GLU A 52 -3.31 -9.42 8.35
CA GLU A 52 -3.50 -10.79 7.87
C GLU A 52 -4.70 -11.48 8.49
N ASP A 53 -5.20 -10.97 9.62
CA ASP A 53 -6.37 -11.52 10.30
C ASP A 53 -7.68 -10.81 9.92
N THR A 54 -7.61 -9.82 9.03
CA THR A 54 -8.80 -9.09 8.61
C THR A 54 -9.60 -9.87 7.57
N PHE A 55 -10.88 -9.53 7.47
CA PHE A 55 -11.76 -10.11 6.47
C PHE A 55 -11.25 -9.84 5.04
N VAL A 56 -10.77 -8.64 4.79
CA VAL A 56 -10.28 -8.27 3.45
C VAL A 56 -9.12 -9.16 3.03
N TYR A 57 -8.14 -9.31 3.91
CA TYR A 57 -6.98 -10.14 3.62
C TYR A 57 -7.38 -11.60 3.36
N ARG A 58 -8.24 -12.13 4.22
CA ARG A 58 -8.61 -13.56 4.14
C ARG A 58 -9.57 -13.89 3.01
N ASN A 59 -10.47 -12.95 2.66
CA ASN A 59 -11.60 -13.28 1.78
C ASN A 59 -11.65 -12.46 0.50
N VAL A 60 -10.96 -11.34 0.41
CA VAL A 60 -11.04 -10.46 -0.75
C VAL A 60 -9.74 -10.48 -1.54
N ASN A 61 -8.63 -10.05 -0.93
CA ASN A 61 -7.35 -9.99 -1.63
C ASN A 61 -6.20 -9.97 -0.62
N GLN A 62 -5.26 -10.90 -0.77
CA GLN A 62 -4.09 -11.00 0.09
C GLN A 62 -2.95 -10.05 -0.34
N ASN A 63 -3.06 -9.45 -1.51
CA ASN A 63 -1.98 -8.69 -2.12
C ASN A 63 -2.22 -7.18 -2.09
N VAL A 64 -3.04 -6.71 -1.14
CA VAL A 64 -3.34 -5.29 -1.00
C VAL A 64 -3.09 -4.83 0.43
N ILE A 65 -2.95 -3.51 0.59
CA ILE A 65 -2.83 -2.86 1.89
C ILE A 65 -3.89 -1.76 1.99
N PRO A 66 -4.33 -1.38 3.20
CA PRO A 66 -5.30 -0.31 3.34
C PRO A 66 -4.67 1.05 3.02
N THR A 67 -5.24 1.75 2.06
CA THR A 67 -4.74 3.05 1.62
C THR A 67 -4.68 4.06 2.75
N GLU A 68 -5.69 4.08 3.62
CA GLU A 68 -5.76 5.01 4.74
C GLU A 68 -4.54 4.89 5.65
N TYR A 69 -4.16 3.66 6.00
CA TYR A 69 -3.00 3.44 6.85
C TYR A 69 -1.68 3.65 6.11
N PHE A 70 -1.66 3.36 4.82
CA PHE A 70 -0.52 3.69 3.98
C PHE A 70 -0.24 5.20 4.01
N LEU A 71 -1.29 6.02 3.89
CA LEU A 71 -1.14 7.47 3.90
C LEU A 71 -0.74 8.00 5.28
N LYS A 72 -1.08 7.31 6.36
CA LYS A 72 -0.59 7.66 7.69
C LYS A 72 0.91 7.38 7.84
N CYS A 73 1.38 6.29 7.22
CA CYS A 73 2.81 5.96 7.21
C CYS A 73 3.60 6.88 6.28
N CYS A 74 3.01 7.25 5.15
CA CYS A 74 3.68 8.05 4.12
C CYS A 74 2.79 9.23 3.73
N PRO A 75 2.67 10.26 4.59
CA PRO A 75 1.78 11.40 4.30
C PRO A 75 2.11 12.11 2.99
N GLU A 76 3.36 12.08 2.56
CA GLU A 76 3.82 12.71 1.33
C GLU A 76 3.17 12.10 0.09
N ALA A 77 2.72 10.85 0.18
CA ALA A 77 2.09 10.17 -0.94
C ALA A 77 0.68 10.69 -1.26
N ARG A 78 0.10 11.53 -0.39
CA ARG A 78 -1.24 12.09 -0.64
C ARG A 78 -1.33 12.83 -1.96
N LYS A 79 -0.28 13.54 -2.35
CA LYS A 79 -0.26 14.30 -3.61
C LYS A 79 -0.24 13.41 -4.85
N SER A 80 0.01 12.11 -4.68
CA SER A 80 -0.05 11.16 -5.78
C SER A 80 -1.45 10.60 -6.02
N PHE A 81 -2.43 10.97 -5.20
CA PHE A 81 -3.79 10.48 -5.31
C PHE A 81 -4.72 11.59 -5.76
N LYS A 82 -5.51 11.29 -6.79
CA LYS A 82 -6.55 12.19 -7.26
C LYS A 82 -7.85 11.88 -6.51
N ARG A 83 -8.42 12.88 -5.88
CA ARG A 83 -9.75 12.77 -5.27
C ARG A 83 -10.80 13.14 -6.29
N SER A 84 -11.76 12.28 -6.44
CA SER A 84 -12.93 12.57 -7.26
C SER A 84 -13.92 13.44 -6.49
#